data_26ca90003b294711e191cc6d2a981914
#
_entry.id   26ca90003b294711e191cc6d2a981914
#
_cell.length_a   1.000
_cell.length_b   1.000
_cell.length_c   1.000
_cell.angle_alpha   90.00
_cell.angle_beta   90.00
_cell.angle_gamma   90.00
#
_symmetry.space_group_name_H-M   'P 1'
#
loop_
_entity.id
_entity.type
_entity.pdbx_description
1 polymer ?
#
loop_
_entity_poly.entity_id
_entity_poly.type
_entity_poly.pdbx_seq_one_letter_code
_entity_poly.pdbx_strand_id
1 'polypeptide(L)'
;ELTVVGSGWERSLLERLAESLGQAGMVTFKEHLDDKDKNIELQNAHILLHTSVREGWGLNVIEANAMGTPAVVYPVDGLVDSTIHGVTGLVCEEETPDSLAVEVMNLVADPEKYHMLRQNAWGRSHEFLWEKVLPNTCNWLENLASGKI
;
A
#
# COMPACT_ATOMS: atom_id res chain seq x y z
N GLU A 1 -6.78 9.81 -12.03
CA GLU A 1 -6.45 8.59 -12.82
C GLU A 1 -6.14 7.43 -11.90
N LEU A 2 -6.50 6.21 -12.31
CA LEU A 2 -6.23 4.97 -11.60
C LEU A 2 -5.38 4.05 -12.47
N THR A 3 -4.27 3.54 -11.92
CA THR A 3 -3.49 2.47 -12.56
C THR A 3 -3.70 1.17 -11.78
N VAL A 4 -4.16 0.14 -12.47
CA VAL A 4 -4.30 -1.23 -11.93
C VAL A 4 -3.17 -2.07 -12.49
N VAL A 5 -2.32 -2.59 -11.62
CA VAL A 5 -1.16 -3.40 -11.99
C VAL A 5 -1.38 -4.85 -11.58
N GLY A 6 -1.24 -5.75 -12.52
CA GLY A 6 -1.37 -7.19 -12.31
C GLY A 6 -2.14 -7.86 -13.42
N SER A 7 -2.12 -9.19 -13.41
CA SER A 7 -2.87 -10.03 -14.32
C SER A 7 -3.79 -10.97 -13.54
N GLY A 8 -4.95 -11.27 -14.10
CA GLY A 8 -5.91 -12.16 -13.47
C GLY A 8 -7.16 -12.35 -14.35
N TRP A 9 -7.93 -13.34 -14.02
CA TRP A 9 -9.16 -13.71 -14.73
C TRP A 9 -10.28 -12.66 -14.60
N GLU A 10 -10.22 -11.82 -13.56
CA GLU A 10 -11.18 -10.71 -13.34
C GLU A 10 -10.92 -9.48 -14.23
N ARG A 11 -9.75 -9.39 -14.90
CA ARG A 11 -9.35 -8.21 -15.68
C ARG A 11 -10.43 -7.76 -16.66
N SER A 12 -10.95 -8.67 -17.48
CA SER A 12 -11.97 -8.32 -18.46
C SER A 12 -13.29 -7.85 -17.84
N LEU A 13 -13.58 -8.28 -16.61
CA LEU A 13 -14.73 -7.80 -15.86
C LEU A 13 -14.50 -6.35 -15.38
N LEU A 14 -13.31 -6.07 -14.86
CA LEU A 14 -12.93 -4.75 -14.38
C LEU A 14 -12.87 -3.71 -15.52
N GLU A 15 -12.35 -4.09 -16.69
CA GLU A 15 -12.34 -3.25 -17.88
C GLU A 15 -13.78 -2.87 -18.30
N ARG A 16 -14.69 -3.85 -18.40
CA ARG A 16 -16.11 -3.60 -18.67
C ARG A 16 -16.80 -2.75 -17.60
N LEU A 17 -16.43 -2.94 -16.34
CA LEU A 17 -16.94 -2.11 -15.25
C LEU A 17 -16.52 -0.65 -15.43
N ALA A 18 -15.24 -0.40 -15.71
CA ALA A 18 -14.73 0.94 -15.98
C ALA A 18 -15.46 1.60 -17.18
N GLU A 19 -15.71 0.84 -18.25
CA GLU A 19 -16.51 1.30 -19.39
C GLU A 19 -17.96 1.65 -19.00
N SER A 20 -18.61 0.76 -18.26
CA SER A 20 -20.01 0.95 -17.83
C SER A 20 -20.20 2.16 -16.92
N LEU A 21 -19.16 2.52 -16.17
CA LEU A 21 -19.12 3.72 -15.31
C LEU A 21 -18.67 4.98 -16.07
N GLY A 22 -18.38 4.90 -17.36
CA GLY A 22 -17.87 6.02 -18.15
C GLY A 22 -16.45 6.44 -17.77
N GLN A 23 -15.68 5.56 -17.13
CA GLN A 23 -14.35 5.86 -16.59
C GLN A 23 -13.21 5.18 -17.37
N ALA A 24 -13.48 4.57 -18.53
CA ALA A 24 -12.48 3.84 -19.32
C ALA A 24 -11.22 4.67 -19.64
N GLY A 25 -11.38 5.98 -19.89
CA GLY A 25 -10.25 6.88 -20.13
C GLY A 25 -9.46 7.29 -18.89
N MET A 26 -9.95 6.97 -17.70
CA MET A 26 -9.33 7.32 -16.41
C MET A 26 -8.70 6.12 -15.70
N VAL A 27 -8.88 4.92 -16.25
CA VAL A 27 -8.34 3.68 -15.69
C VAL A 27 -7.37 3.04 -16.68
N THR A 28 -6.13 2.83 -16.25
CA THR A 28 -5.10 2.13 -17.02
C THR A 28 -4.85 0.76 -16.39
N PHE A 29 -4.95 -0.30 -17.19
CA PHE A 29 -4.64 -1.66 -16.77
C PHE A 29 -3.27 -2.07 -17.32
N LYS A 30 -2.32 -2.32 -16.43
CA LYS A 30 -0.99 -2.86 -16.74
C LYS A 30 -0.94 -4.32 -16.34
N GLU A 31 -0.20 -5.11 -17.10
CA GLU A 31 0.09 -6.50 -16.74
C GLU A 31 1.11 -6.57 -15.60
N HIS A 32 1.63 -7.77 -15.35
CA HIS A 32 2.72 -7.93 -14.38
C HIS A 32 3.91 -7.06 -14.78
N LEU A 33 4.38 -6.25 -13.84
CA LEU A 33 5.57 -5.42 -13.99
C LEU A 33 6.74 -6.08 -13.25
N ASP A 34 7.94 -5.91 -13.77
CA ASP A 34 9.14 -6.22 -12.99
C ASP A 34 9.32 -5.23 -11.84
N ASP A 35 10.24 -5.50 -10.91
CA ASP A 35 10.44 -4.66 -9.74
C ASP A 35 10.85 -3.24 -10.08
N LYS A 36 11.59 -3.04 -11.16
CA LYS A 36 12.01 -1.71 -11.61
C LYS A 36 10.82 -0.89 -12.09
N ASP A 37 10.01 -1.45 -12.96
CA ASP A 37 8.85 -0.76 -13.52
C ASP A 37 7.76 -0.58 -12.47
N LYS A 38 7.55 -1.56 -11.57
CA LYS A 38 6.67 -1.43 -10.41
C LYS A 38 7.09 -0.26 -9.51
N ASN A 39 8.38 -0.13 -9.21
CA ASN A 39 8.89 0.96 -8.39
C ASN A 39 8.70 2.33 -9.05
N ILE A 40 8.84 2.41 -10.38
CA ILE A 40 8.55 3.65 -11.14
C ILE A 40 7.07 4.01 -11.02
N GLU A 41 6.16 3.05 -11.15
CA GLU A 41 4.72 3.30 -10.98
C GLU A 41 4.41 3.79 -9.57
N LEU A 42 4.94 3.12 -8.53
CA LEU A 42 4.76 3.52 -7.15
C LEU A 42 5.32 4.91 -6.87
N GLN A 43 6.49 5.24 -7.42
CA GLN A 43 7.11 6.55 -7.26
C GLN A 43 6.30 7.69 -7.91
N ASN A 44 5.64 7.41 -9.02
CA ASN A 44 4.80 8.36 -9.74
C ASN A 44 3.36 8.43 -9.19
N ALA A 45 2.94 7.45 -8.41
CA ALA A 45 1.62 7.43 -7.80
C ALA A 45 1.54 8.43 -6.63
N HIS A 46 0.37 9.03 -6.46
CA HIS A 46 0.10 9.84 -5.28
C HIS A 46 -0.28 8.98 -4.07
N ILE A 47 -1.02 7.92 -4.29
CA ILE A 47 -1.58 7.06 -3.25
C ILE A 47 -1.59 5.61 -3.76
N LEU A 48 -1.17 4.66 -2.93
CA LEU A 48 -1.46 3.24 -3.15
C LEU A 48 -2.85 2.93 -2.57
N LEU A 49 -3.74 2.34 -3.37
CA LEU A 49 -5.01 1.80 -2.90
C LEU A 49 -4.87 0.28 -2.70
N HIS A 50 -5.18 -0.20 -1.50
CA HIS A 50 -5.10 -1.62 -1.19
C HIS A 50 -6.42 -2.15 -0.63
N THR A 51 -7.15 -2.86 -1.46
CA THR A 51 -8.53 -3.30 -1.22
C THR A 51 -8.65 -4.81 -0.98
N SER A 52 -7.58 -5.47 -0.56
CA SER A 52 -7.64 -6.87 -0.17
C SER A 52 -8.53 -7.06 1.06
N VAL A 53 -9.37 -8.08 1.02
CA VAL A 53 -10.21 -8.52 2.15
C VAL A 53 -9.53 -9.61 2.99
N ARG A 54 -8.35 -10.06 2.57
CA ARG A 54 -7.46 -10.99 3.29
C ARG A 54 -6.02 -10.72 2.91
N GLU A 55 -5.24 -10.33 3.90
CA GLU A 55 -3.83 -9.99 3.69
C GLU A 55 -2.99 -10.47 4.89
N GLY A 56 -1.84 -11.06 4.63
CA GLY A 56 -0.93 -11.49 5.68
C GLY A 56 -0.21 -10.35 6.36
N TRP A 57 0.25 -9.35 5.58
CA TRP A 57 0.91 -8.15 6.11
C TRP A 57 0.90 -6.94 5.16
N GLY A 58 0.72 -7.11 3.87
CA GLY A 58 0.71 -6.02 2.90
C GLY A 58 2.10 -5.51 2.52
N LEU A 59 2.96 -6.38 1.98
CA LEU A 59 4.31 -5.99 1.52
C LEU A 59 4.29 -4.82 0.54
N ASN A 60 3.32 -4.78 -0.36
CA ASN A 60 3.14 -3.69 -1.33
C ASN A 60 2.87 -2.33 -0.66
N VAL A 61 2.32 -2.29 0.56
CA VAL A 61 2.24 -1.04 1.34
C VAL A 61 3.65 -0.54 1.68
N ILE A 62 4.52 -1.42 2.15
CA ILE A 62 5.90 -1.05 2.50
C ILE A 62 6.72 -0.69 1.26
N GLU A 63 6.51 -1.40 0.15
CA GLU A 63 7.13 -1.07 -1.14
C GLU A 63 6.71 0.33 -1.63
N ALA A 64 5.42 0.66 -1.55
CA ALA A 64 4.93 2.00 -1.86
C ALA A 64 5.50 3.07 -0.92
N ASN A 65 5.53 2.79 0.37
CA ASN A 65 6.12 3.67 1.37
C ASN A 65 7.60 3.94 1.08
N ALA A 66 8.36 2.93 0.64
CA ALA A 66 9.77 3.09 0.24
C ALA A 66 9.95 4.02 -0.98
N MET A 67 8.93 4.15 -1.81
CA MET A 67 8.89 5.09 -2.94
C MET A 67 8.32 6.46 -2.54
N GLY A 68 8.00 6.67 -1.26
CA GLY A 68 7.39 7.90 -0.75
C GLY A 68 5.89 8.01 -1.06
N THR A 69 5.22 6.90 -1.30
CA THR A 69 3.79 6.85 -1.64
C THR A 69 3.00 6.30 -0.45
N PRO A 70 2.15 7.11 0.20
CA PRO A 70 1.30 6.65 1.29
C PRO A 70 0.20 5.72 0.77
N ALA A 71 -0.33 4.87 1.63
CA ALA A 71 -1.39 3.94 1.29
C ALA A 71 -2.74 4.35 1.90
N VAL A 72 -3.83 4.04 1.19
CA VAL A 72 -5.19 3.98 1.73
C VAL A 72 -5.66 2.54 1.60
N VAL A 73 -5.99 1.92 2.74
CA VAL A 73 -6.18 0.47 2.83
C VAL A 73 -7.50 0.11 3.51
N TYR A 74 -8.04 -1.06 3.19
CA TYR A 74 -9.16 -1.65 3.93
C TYR A 74 -8.74 -2.08 5.35
N PRO A 75 -9.69 -2.11 6.32
CA PRO A 75 -9.42 -2.41 7.72
C PRO A 75 -9.27 -3.92 7.98
N VAL A 76 -8.36 -4.60 7.27
CA VAL A 76 -8.04 -6.01 7.47
C VAL A 76 -6.71 -6.16 8.20
N ASP A 77 -6.57 -7.22 9.00
CA ASP A 77 -5.48 -7.39 9.99
C ASP A 77 -4.09 -7.08 9.42
N GLY A 78 -3.66 -7.72 8.35
CA GLY A 78 -2.33 -7.50 7.77
C GLY A 78 -2.11 -6.09 7.21
N LEU A 79 -3.16 -5.41 6.74
CA LEU A 79 -3.08 -4.04 6.25
C LEU A 79 -3.05 -3.02 7.39
N VAL A 80 -3.76 -3.28 8.48
CA VAL A 80 -3.71 -2.47 9.71
C VAL A 80 -2.32 -2.55 10.34
N ASP A 81 -1.65 -3.70 10.28
CA ASP A 81 -0.29 -3.88 10.79
C ASP A 81 0.75 -3.14 9.95
N SER A 82 0.59 -3.14 8.63
CA SER A 82 1.51 -2.46 7.71
C SER A 82 1.28 -0.95 7.59
N THR A 83 0.06 -0.46 7.92
CA THR A 83 -0.35 0.94 7.78
C THR A 83 -0.66 1.57 9.13
N ILE A 84 0.13 2.51 9.60
CA ILE A 84 -0.20 3.28 10.81
C ILE A 84 -1.16 4.40 10.41
N HIS A 85 -2.45 4.24 10.78
CA HIS A 85 -3.50 5.20 10.42
C HIS A 85 -3.16 6.63 10.86
N GLY A 86 -3.28 7.56 9.93
CA GLY A 86 -2.98 8.98 10.16
C GLY A 86 -1.50 9.32 10.27
N VAL A 87 -0.60 8.33 10.17
CA VAL A 87 0.86 8.50 10.27
C VAL A 87 1.58 8.12 8.98
N THR A 88 1.40 6.89 8.49
CA THR A 88 2.04 6.40 7.25
C THR A 88 1.05 6.12 6.11
N GLY A 89 -0.22 6.25 6.38
CA GLY A 89 -1.32 6.04 5.45
C GLY A 89 -2.66 6.20 6.16
N LEU A 90 -3.73 5.80 5.50
CA LEU A 90 -5.08 5.82 6.05
C LEU A 90 -5.69 4.42 5.99
N VAL A 91 -6.37 4.03 7.05
CA VAL A 91 -7.16 2.81 7.14
C VAL A 91 -8.63 3.22 7.07
N CYS A 92 -9.37 2.65 6.13
CA CYS A 92 -10.81 2.89 5.97
C CYS A 92 -11.60 2.44 7.19
N GLU A 93 -12.78 3.00 7.41
CA GLU A 93 -13.68 2.52 8.47
C GLU A 93 -14.30 1.17 8.11
N GLU A 94 -14.58 0.94 6.81
CA GLU A 94 -15.23 -0.27 6.30
C GLU A 94 -14.54 -0.78 5.04
N GLU A 95 -14.71 -2.07 4.76
CA GLU A 95 -14.25 -2.72 3.51
C GLU A 95 -15.19 -2.41 2.33
N THR A 96 -15.42 -1.12 2.08
CA THR A 96 -16.32 -0.67 1.02
C THR A 96 -15.68 0.36 0.10
N PRO A 97 -16.08 0.42 -1.18
CA PRO A 97 -15.60 1.45 -2.10
C PRO A 97 -15.91 2.87 -1.63
N ASP A 98 -17.04 3.08 -0.97
CA ASP A 98 -17.45 4.41 -0.47
C ASP A 98 -16.51 4.87 0.65
N SER A 99 -16.18 3.97 1.60
CA SER A 99 -15.23 4.27 2.68
C SER A 99 -13.84 4.59 2.12
N LEU A 100 -13.37 3.83 1.11
CA LEU A 100 -12.11 4.11 0.42
C LEU A 100 -12.13 5.48 -0.27
N ALA A 101 -13.22 5.81 -0.96
CA ALA A 101 -13.36 7.09 -1.65
C ALA A 101 -13.35 8.27 -0.68
N VAL A 102 -13.99 8.15 0.48
CA VAL A 102 -14.00 9.19 1.52
C VAL A 102 -12.56 9.46 2.00
N GLU A 103 -11.79 8.43 2.32
CA GLU A 103 -10.41 8.60 2.78
C GLU A 103 -9.50 9.21 1.70
N VAL A 104 -9.65 8.78 0.46
CA VAL A 104 -8.92 9.36 -0.68
C VAL A 104 -9.27 10.84 -0.86
N MET A 105 -10.55 11.18 -0.85
CA MET A 105 -10.99 12.58 -1.03
C MET A 105 -10.54 13.48 0.10
N ASN A 106 -10.60 13.01 1.35
CA ASN A 106 -10.11 13.73 2.52
C ASN A 106 -8.60 13.98 2.42
N LEU A 107 -7.84 12.99 1.96
CA LEU A 107 -6.39 13.13 1.80
C LEU A 107 -6.01 14.09 0.68
N VAL A 108 -6.71 14.03 -0.45
CA VAL A 108 -6.47 14.94 -1.59
C VAL A 108 -6.84 16.39 -1.24
N ALA A 109 -7.81 16.60 -0.36
CA ALA A 109 -8.23 17.91 0.09
C ALA A 109 -7.28 18.55 1.14
N ASP A 110 -6.36 17.77 1.72
CA ASP A 110 -5.42 18.21 2.74
C ASP A 110 -3.96 17.99 2.32
N PRO A 111 -3.34 18.94 1.60
CA PRO A 111 -1.96 18.83 1.14
C PRO A 111 -0.92 18.72 2.27
N GLU A 112 -1.18 19.32 3.43
CA GLU A 112 -0.26 19.25 4.58
C GLU A 112 -0.25 17.85 5.17
N LYS A 113 -1.43 17.26 5.39
CA LYS A 113 -1.58 15.87 5.82
C LYS A 113 -0.95 14.91 4.80
N TYR A 114 -1.19 15.12 3.51
CA TYR A 114 -0.59 14.33 2.45
C TYR A 114 0.95 14.34 2.50
N HIS A 115 1.55 15.52 2.63
CA HIS A 115 3.00 15.67 2.75
C HIS A 115 3.56 14.97 4.00
N MET A 116 2.89 15.12 5.13
CA MET A 116 3.26 14.46 6.39
C MET A 116 3.22 12.93 6.24
N LEU A 117 2.15 12.38 5.68
CA LEU A 117 2.03 10.94 5.45
C LEU A 117 3.14 10.41 4.54
N ARG A 118 3.47 11.11 3.45
CA ARG A 118 4.57 10.75 2.55
C ARG A 118 5.91 10.65 3.27
N GLN A 119 6.25 11.67 4.05
CA GLN A 119 7.52 11.69 4.79
C GLN A 119 7.60 10.58 5.82
N ASN A 120 6.53 10.37 6.58
CA ASN A 120 6.46 9.34 7.60
C ASN A 120 6.47 7.93 6.99
N ALA A 121 5.75 7.71 5.89
CA ALA A 121 5.73 6.43 5.16
C ALA A 121 7.15 6.08 4.68
N TRP A 122 7.82 7.01 4.02
CA TRP A 122 9.20 6.84 3.58
C TRP A 122 10.15 6.58 4.76
N GLY A 123 10.04 7.35 5.84
CA GLY A 123 10.85 7.16 7.05
C GLY A 123 10.66 5.77 7.65
N ARG A 124 9.41 5.31 7.78
CA ARG A 124 9.08 3.98 8.31
C ARG A 124 9.61 2.85 7.44
N SER A 125 9.57 2.99 6.12
CA SER A 125 10.05 1.93 5.21
C SER A 125 11.50 1.52 5.49
N HIS A 126 12.32 2.44 6.00
CA HIS A 126 13.70 2.18 6.38
C HIS A 126 13.87 1.25 7.61
N GLU A 127 12.80 1.03 8.37
CA GLU A 127 12.81 0.07 9.48
C GLU A 127 12.86 -1.37 8.98
N PHE A 128 12.44 -1.61 7.74
CA PHE A 128 12.38 -2.91 7.08
C PHE A 128 13.59 -3.23 6.19
N LEU A 129 14.61 -2.36 6.19
CA LEU A 129 15.86 -2.65 5.50
C LEU A 129 16.58 -3.84 6.13
N TRP A 130 17.18 -4.68 5.31
CA TRP A 130 17.90 -5.90 5.76
C TRP A 130 18.97 -5.61 6.80
N GLU A 131 19.66 -4.47 6.68
CA GLU A 131 20.68 -4.04 7.63
C GLU A 131 20.14 -3.80 9.04
N LYS A 132 18.82 -3.55 9.17
CA LYS A 132 18.14 -3.38 10.46
C LYS A 132 17.44 -4.65 10.93
N VAL A 133 16.76 -5.32 10.04
CA VAL A 133 15.95 -6.49 10.38
C VAL A 133 16.81 -7.69 10.69
N LEU A 134 17.85 -7.95 9.88
CA LEU A 134 18.65 -9.15 9.99
C LEU A 134 19.38 -9.28 11.34
N PRO A 135 20.09 -8.25 11.86
CA PRO A 135 20.75 -8.34 13.16
C PRO A 135 19.77 -8.64 14.31
N ASN A 136 18.60 -8.00 14.31
CA ASN A 136 17.57 -8.21 15.32
C ASN A 136 17.04 -9.65 15.29
N THR A 137 16.79 -10.18 14.10
CA THR A 137 16.33 -11.56 13.92
C THR A 137 17.40 -12.57 14.35
N CYS A 138 18.67 -12.35 13.99
CA CYS A 138 19.76 -13.20 14.43
C CYS A 138 19.91 -13.21 15.96
N ASN A 139 19.91 -12.04 16.59
CA ASN A 139 19.99 -11.91 18.05
C ASN A 139 18.81 -12.62 18.76
N TRP A 140 17.59 -12.49 18.20
CA TRP A 140 16.43 -13.19 18.75
C TRP A 140 16.60 -14.72 18.68
N LEU A 141 17.04 -15.24 17.53
CA LEU A 141 17.29 -16.68 17.34
C LEU A 141 18.39 -17.19 18.28
N GLU A 142 19.48 -16.45 18.45
CA GLU A 142 20.59 -16.81 19.37
C GLU A 142 20.11 -16.83 20.83
N ASN A 143 19.30 -15.86 21.24
CA ASN A 143 18.73 -15.83 22.59
C ASN A 143 17.78 -17.01 22.82
N LEU A 144 16.92 -17.33 21.83
CA LEU A 144 16.05 -18.49 21.89
C LEU A 144 16.86 -19.80 22.03
N ALA A 145 17.89 -19.98 21.18
CA ALA A 145 18.74 -21.16 21.21
C ALA A 145 19.54 -21.32 22.54
N SER A 146 19.85 -20.19 23.18
CA SER A 146 20.58 -20.20 24.49
C SER A 146 19.67 -20.24 25.71
N GLY A 147 18.34 -20.33 25.52
CA GLY A 147 17.36 -20.39 26.62
C GLY A 147 17.26 -19.10 27.44
N LYS A 148 17.52 -17.96 26.80
CA LYS A 148 17.44 -16.61 27.42
C LYS A 148 16.09 -15.92 27.24
N ILE A 149 15.18 -16.56 26.52
CA ILE A 149 13.78 -16.14 26.30
C ILE A 149 12.89 -17.29 26.71
#